data_73b0471ebc43682c741063f252bb5aee
#
_entry.id   73b0471ebc43682c741063f252bb5aee
#
_cell.length_a   1.000
_cell.length_b   1.000
_cell.length_c   1.000
_cell.angle_alpha   90.00
_cell.angle_beta   90.00
_cell.angle_gamma   90.00
#
_symmetry.space_group_name_H-M   'P 1'
#
loop_
_entity.id
_entity.type
_entity.pdbx_description
1 polymer ?
#
loop_
_entity_poly.entity_id
_entity_poly.type
_entity_poly.pdbx_seq_one_letter_code
_entity_poly.pdbx_strand_id
1 'polypeptide(L)'
;MTKKTTIANVEDWAYFAKGINKGKTGMKSVDTFDLISDIDFGANCNSEGVCTGQNYANFNVAGNSELQGVNMIVGKDDSHVFYANFNGNGHTLSNINIDTTVRNDINNAGLFGYIGDDNSNNSVIKDLTVDYKGGGIKSNGYNAGGFTGNTYGTFTNISLNNIGNIDGGDYIGGFAGEVGDDDKFINISLNNIGNMSGNSKLGTYAGGFIGYLRNISGYTTFSNIYIFLNKNTEIISDGSDGSVGLFVTLNANKLNKPDNIHIYKYNTDFTDSNKYVDNGFWNLVSGFDDAGQDGKINIHSYIEQASANENFKNVVLDKLKDIKKIKMEILSLLQILQ
;
A
#
# COMPACT_ATOMS: atom_id res chain seq x y z
N MET A 1 28.97 9.70 1.46
CA MET A 1 28.98 8.24 1.72
C MET A 1 27.53 7.83 1.89
N THR A 2 27.09 6.83 1.14
CA THR A 2 25.79 6.17 1.30
C THR A 2 25.78 5.41 2.62
N LYS A 3 24.83 5.68 3.50
CA LYS A 3 24.69 4.91 4.74
C LYS A 3 23.75 3.74 4.50
N LYS A 4 24.23 2.54 4.77
CA LYS A 4 23.44 1.31 4.72
C LYS A 4 23.13 0.87 6.15
N THR A 5 21.84 0.66 6.45
CA THR A 5 21.38 0.25 7.78
C THR A 5 20.54 -1.01 7.65
N THR A 6 20.83 -2.02 8.43
CA THR A 6 20.11 -3.30 8.43
C THR A 6 19.03 -3.33 9.50
N ILE A 7 17.91 -4.00 9.21
CA ILE A 7 16.79 -4.25 10.10
C ILE A 7 16.55 -5.76 10.14
N ALA A 8 16.71 -6.38 11.30
CA ALA A 8 16.65 -7.83 11.48
C ALA A 8 15.47 -8.32 12.33
N ASN A 9 14.84 -7.45 13.11
CA ASN A 9 13.81 -7.82 14.07
C ASN A 9 12.89 -6.64 14.42
N VAL A 10 11.88 -6.90 15.25
CA VAL A 10 10.90 -5.89 15.70
C VAL A 10 11.55 -4.71 16.42
N GLU A 11 12.60 -4.95 17.21
CA GLU A 11 13.29 -3.90 17.95
C GLU A 11 14.03 -2.96 17.01
N ASP A 12 14.74 -3.49 16.01
CA ASP A 12 15.39 -2.69 14.96
C ASP A 12 14.38 -1.85 14.19
N TRP A 13 13.22 -2.45 13.85
CA TRP A 13 12.13 -1.72 13.20
C TRP A 13 11.60 -0.59 14.08
N ALA A 14 11.41 -0.84 15.38
CA ALA A 14 10.95 0.16 16.33
C ALA A 14 11.93 1.35 16.44
N TYR A 15 13.24 1.10 16.50
CA TYR A 15 14.25 2.16 16.47
C TYR A 15 14.26 2.91 15.13
N PHE A 16 14.10 2.20 14.03
CA PHE A 16 13.98 2.78 12.69
C PHE A 16 12.78 3.74 12.63
N ALA A 17 11.57 3.27 12.92
CA ALA A 17 10.36 4.08 12.89
C ALA A 17 10.43 5.26 13.86
N LYS A 18 10.86 5.03 15.12
CA LYS A 18 11.05 6.07 16.14
C LYS A 18 12.06 7.12 15.68
N GLY A 19 13.12 6.69 14.99
CA GLY A 19 14.14 7.60 14.46
C GLY A 19 13.59 8.54 13.39
N ILE A 20 12.81 8.02 12.45
CA ILE A 20 12.15 8.80 11.39
C ILE A 20 11.12 9.75 12.01
N ASN A 21 10.25 9.22 12.87
CA ASN A 21 9.15 9.95 13.51
C ASN A 21 9.59 11.01 14.53
N LYS A 22 10.86 11.07 14.88
CA LYS A 22 11.46 12.14 15.68
C LYS A 22 12.09 13.27 14.85
N GLY A 23 11.96 13.21 13.53
CA GLY A 23 12.54 14.20 12.64
C GLY A 23 14.06 14.19 12.67
N LYS A 24 14.70 13.02 12.68
CA LYS A 24 16.16 12.93 12.56
C LYS A 24 16.60 13.55 11.24
N THR A 25 17.13 14.77 11.33
CA THR A 25 17.79 15.44 10.21
C THR A 25 19.01 14.64 9.77
N GLY A 26 19.20 14.46 8.47
CA GLY A 26 20.38 13.82 7.90
C GLY A 26 20.14 12.52 7.12
N MET A 27 18.90 12.05 7.04
CA MET A 27 18.53 11.00 6.10
C MET A 27 18.51 11.58 4.68
N LYS A 28 19.07 10.82 3.74
CA LYS A 28 19.17 11.22 2.33
C LYS A 28 18.50 10.18 1.45
N SER A 29 18.02 10.60 0.30
CA SER A 29 17.46 9.71 -0.74
C SER A 29 18.42 8.62 -1.23
N VAL A 30 19.72 8.77 -0.98
CA VAL A 30 20.75 7.76 -1.31
C VAL A 30 21.01 6.77 -0.17
N ASP A 31 20.50 6.99 1.02
CA ASP A 31 20.62 6.04 2.13
C ASP A 31 19.68 4.86 1.89
N THR A 32 20.06 3.68 2.35
CA THR A 32 19.26 2.47 2.18
C THR A 32 19.10 1.73 3.49
N PHE A 33 17.87 1.36 3.80
CA PHE A 33 17.52 0.44 4.86
C PHE A 33 17.26 -0.93 4.25
N ASP A 34 17.98 -1.96 4.70
CA ASP A 34 17.83 -3.33 4.23
C ASP A 34 17.16 -4.18 5.31
N LEU A 35 16.04 -4.79 4.97
CA LEU A 35 15.47 -5.87 5.76
C LEU A 35 16.30 -7.13 5.51
N ILE A 36 16.74 -7.80 6.58
CA ILE A 36 17.60 -8.99 6.49
C ILE A 36 16.99 -10.23 7.14
N SER A 37 15.76 -10.14 7.63
CA SER A 37 14.99 -11.23 8.23
C SER A 37 13.51 -10.92 8.13
N ASP A 38 12.67 -11.96 8.18
CA ASP A 38 11.24 -11.80 8.33
C ASP A 38 10.90 -11.24 9.72
N ILE A 39 9.88 -10.38 9.81
CA ILE A 39 9.41 -9.80 11.07
C ILE A 39 7.93 -10.08 11.27
N ASP A 40 7.57 -10.60 12.44
CA ASP A 40 6.18 -10.79 12.89
C ASP A 40 5.85 -9.75 13.97
N PHE A 41 4.83 -8.91 13.72
CA PHE A 41 4.42 -7.83 14.63
C PHE A 41 3.36 -8.26 15.65
N GLY A 42 2.87 -9.48 15.61
CA GLY A 42 2.07 -10.09 16.68
C GLY A 42 0.68 -9.48 16.89
N ALA A 43 0.00 -9.01 15.85
CA ALA A 43 -1.36 -8.48 15.95
C ALA A 43 -2.40 -9.54 16.33
N ASN A 44 -2.19 -10.81 15.91
CA ASN A 44 -3.02 -11.96 16.25
C ASN A 44 -4.52 -11.73 15.97
N CYS A 45 -4.86 -11.49 14.72
CA CYS A 45 -6.22 -11.24 14.29
C CYS A 45 -6.94 -12.55 13.89
N ASN A 46 -8.23 -12.65 14.20
CA ASN A 46 -9.08 -13.76 13.74
C ASN A 46 -9.67 -13.46 12.34
N SER A 47 -10.43 -14.40 11.80
CA SER A 47 -11.08 -14.26 10.48
C SER A 47 -12.13 -13.14 10.40
N GLU A 48 -12.58 -12.64 11.54
CA GLU A 48 -13.54 -11.53 11.65
C GLU A 48 -12.82 -10.17 11.77
N GLY A 49 -11.48 -10.16 11.75
CA GLY A 49 -10.66 -8.95 11.89
C GLY A 49 -10.53 -8.45 13.33
N VAL A 50 -10.93 -9.26 14.33
CA VAL A 50 -10.72 -8.92 15.75
C VAL A 50 -9.29 -9.30 16.15
N CYS A 51 -8.51 -8.30 16.54
CA CYS A 51 -7.11 -8.45 16.89
C CYS A 51 -6.93 -8.37 18.41
N THR A 52 -6.19 -9.32 18.99
CA THR A 52 -5.95 -9.43 20.43
C THR A 52 -4.50 -9.19 20.83
N GLY A 53 -3.63 -8.97 19.84
CA GLY A 53 -2.21 -8.76 20.04
C GLY A 53 -1.79 -7.29 19.96
N GLN A 54 -0.64 -7.05 19.37
CA GLN A 54 -0.02 -5.72 19.30
C GLN A 54 -0.73 -4.81 18.29
N ASN A 55 -0.83 -3.52 18.63
CA ASN A 55 -1.21 -2.48 17.70
C ASN A 55 0.04 -1.82 17.11
N TYR A 56 0.18 -1.82 15.79
CA TYR A 56 1.32 -1.26 15.08
C TYR A 56 1.51 0.25 15.33
N ALA A 57 0.41 1.00 15.55
CA ALA A 57 0.48 2.43 15.87
C ALA A 57 0.83 2.72 17.36
N ASN A 58 0.77 1.71 18.23
CA ASN A 58 1.06 1.85 19.66
C ASN A 58 1.70 0.56 20.19
N PHE A 59 2.90 0.27 19.74
CA PHE A 59 3.58 -0.99 19.91
C PHE A 59 4.46 -1.03 21.17
N ASN A 60 4.51 -2.18 21.82
CA ASN A 60 5.37 -2.41 22.98
C ASN A 60 6.42 -3.48 22.67
N VAL A 61 7.68 -3.08 22.59
CA VAL A 61 8.79 -4.05 22.46
C VAL A 61 9.08 -4.66 23.82
N ALA A 62 8.94 -5.99 23.90
CA ALA A 62 9.15 -6.72 25.14
C ALA A 62 10.59 -6.57 25.66
N GLY A 63 10.73 -6.28 26.95
CA GLY A 63 12.04 -6.14 27.59
C GLY A 63 12.76 -4.80 27.34
N ASN A 64 12.20 -3.90 26.54
CA ASN A 64 12.78 -2.59 26.24
C ASN A 64 11.85 -1.46 26.70
N SER A 65 12.18 -0.81 27.81
CA SER A 65 11.38 0.29 28.39
C SER A 65 11.39 1.57 27.53
N GLU A 66 12.38 1.76 26.67
CA GLU A 66 12.47 2.91 25.77
C GLU A 66 11.56 2.77 24.53
N LEU A 67 11.09 1.55 24.27
CA LEU A 67 10.28 1.20 23.12
C LEU A 67 8.87 0.72 23.54
N GLN A 68 8.28 1.41 24.51
CA GLN A 68 6.88 1.23 24.88
C GLN A 68 6.00 2.30 24.23
N GLY A 69 4.85 1.91 23.69
CA GLY A 69 3.93 2.81 22.99
C GLY A 69 4.52 3.42 21.70
N VAL A 70 5.43 2.70 21.05
CA VAL A 70 6.08 3.21 19.84
C VAL A 70 5.12 3.17 18.65
N ASN A 71 5.07 4.27 17.90
CA ASN A 71 4.48 4.27 16.58
C ASN A 71 5.43 3.57 15.59
N MET A 72 5.04 2.41 15.10
CA MET A 72 5.82 1.63 14.12
C MET A 72 5.62 2.11 12.68
N ILE A 73 4.64 2.98 12.41
CA ILE A 73 4.43 3.61 11.10
C ILE A 73 5.63 4.50 10.79
N VAL A 74 6.25 4.27 9.65
CA VAL A 74 7.46 5.00 9.25
C VAL A 74 7.07 6.26 8.47
N GLY A 75 7.36 7.44 9.01
CA GLY A 75 6.94 8.71 8.40
C GLY A 75 5.48 9.03 8.70
N LYS A 76 5.16 9.52 9.88
CA LYS A 76 3.78 9.65 10.39
C LYS A 76 2.98 10.84 9.85
N ASP A 77 3.65 11.87 9.33
CA ASP A 77 3.06 13.12 8.83
C ASP A 77 4.03 13.86 7.89
N ASP A 78 3.63 15.00 7.35
CA ASP A 78 4.36 15.85 6.42
C ASP A 78 5.66 16.45 6.99
N SER A 79 5.78 16.50 8.31
CA SER A 79 7.00 16.99 9.00
C SER A 79 7.97 15.84 9.33
N HIS A 80 7.53 14.58 9.18
CA HIS A 80 8.30 13.39 9.53
C HIS A 80 8.28 12.37 8.40
N VAL A 81 8.76 12.77 7.25
CA VAL A 81 8.72 12.03 5.97
C VAL A 81 9.87 11.03 5.87
N PHE A 82 9.61 9.89 5.25
CA PHE A 82 10.64 8.92 4.89
C PHE A 82 11.25 9.26 3.51
N TYR A 83 12.49 9.72 3.48
CA TYR A 83 13.19 10.14 2.25
C TYR A 83 14.23 9.15 1.72
N ALA A 84 14.47 8.03 2.40
CA ALA A 84 15.49 7.07 2.01
C ALA A 84 14.94 5.94 1.13
N ASN A 85 15.81 5.01 0.75
CA ASN A 85 15.43 3.77 0.10
C ASN A 85 15.15 2.67 1.13
N PHE A 86 14.25 1.75 0.79
CA PHE A 86 13.99 0.55 1.57
C PHE A 86 14.04 -0.69 0.66
N ASN A 87 14.85 -1.66 1.04
CA ASN A 87 14.95 -2.91 0.32
C ASN A 87 14.51 -4.07 1.24
N GLY A 88 13.39 -4.67 0.92
CA GLY A 88 12.86 -5.83 1.63
C GLY A 88 13.67 -7.11 1.43
N ASN A 89 14.54 -7.18 0.42
CA ASN A 89 15.35 -8.36 0.07
C ASN A 89 14.55 -9.67 -0.10
N GLY A 90 13.25 -9.57 -0.36
CA GLY A 90 12.33 -10.71 -0.45
C GLY A 90 11.81 -11.23 0.89
N HIS A 91 12.11 -10.53 1.97
CA HIS A 91 11.57 -10.85 3.30
C HIS A 91 10.13 -10.43 3.49
N THR A 92 9.52 -10.93 4.57
CA THR A 92 8.12 -10.72 4.91
C THR A 92 7.99 -9.93 6.21
N LEU A 93 7.15 -8.90 6.18
CA LEU A 93 6.60 -8.25 7.36
C LEU A 93 5.19 -8.78 7.59
N SER A 94 4.88 -9.31 8.76
CA SER A 94 3.64 -10.04 8.95
C SER A 94 2.90 -9.70 10.24
N ASN A 95 1.61 -10.10 10.28
CA ASN A 95 0.78 -10.05 11.49
C ASN A 95 0.61 -8.61 12.00
N ILE A 96 0.14 -7.73 11.13
CA ILE A 96 0.05 -6.28 11.32
C ILE A 96 -1.42 -5.88 11.51
N ASN A 97 -1.69 -5.04 12.51
CA ASN A 97 -2.95 -4.31 12.67
C ASN A 97 -2.64 -2.87 13.06
N ILE A 98 -3.21 -1.92 12.34
CA ILE A 98 -2.95 -0.48 12.50
C ILE A 98 -4.22 0.18 13.02
N ASP A 99 -4.24 0.57 14.28
CA ASP A 99 -5.29 1.40 14.85
C ASP A 99 -4.68 2.71 15.36
N THR A 100 -4.86 3.78 14.59
CA THR A 100 -4.35 5.11 14.94
C THR A 100 -5.34 5.91 15.79
N THR A 101 -6.53 5.38 16.06
CA THR A 101 -7.56 6.09 16.85
C THR A 101 -7.13 6.31 18.30
N VAL A 102 -6.14 5.55 18.76
CA VAL A 102 -5.51 5.73 20.08
C VAL A 102 -4.49 6.88 20.12
N ARG A 103 -4.26 7.54 19.00
CA ARG A 103 -3.27 8.61 18.82
C ARG A 103 -3.85 9.77 18.01
N ASN A 104 -3.37 10.99 18.27
CA ASN A 104 -3.79 12.20 17.55
C ASN A 104 -2.66 12.82 16.71
N ASP A 105 -1.52 12.16 16.63
CA ASP A 105 -0.31 12.66 15.98
C ASP A 105 0.04 11.89 14.69
N ILE A 106 -0.92 11.15 14.12
CA ILE A 106 -0.75 10.36 12.89
C ILE A 106 -1.79 10.82 11.87
N ASN A 107 -1.33 11.46 10.81
CA ASN A 107 -2.19 11.92 9.71
C ASN A 107 -2.25 10.92 8.56
N ASN A 108 -1.23 10.09 8.43
CA ASN A 108 -1.07 9.14 7.34
C ASN A 108 -0.89 7.73 7.91
N ALA A 109 -1.82 6.83 7.62
CA ALA A 109 -1.83 5.47 8.13
C ALA A 109 -1.45 4.46 7.04
N GLY A 110 -0.55 3.54 7.38
CA GLY A 110 -0.04 2.46 6.54
C GLY A 110 1.18 1.82 7.19
N LEU A 111 1.83 0.90 6.51
CA LEU A 111 3.15 0.40 6.95
C LEU A 111 4.14 1.57 6.99
N PHE A 112 4.13 2.37 5.93
CA PHE A 112 4.71 3.71 5.88
C PHE A 112 3.56 4.73 5.92
N GLY A 113 3.74 5.83 6.62
CA GLY A 113 2.78 6.92 6.65
C GLY A 113 2.98 7.87 5.48
N TYR A 114 4.17 8.45 5.37
CA TYR A 114 4.52 9.42 4.33
C TYR A 114 5.89 9.16 3.74
N ILE A 115 5.97 9.03 2.43
CA ILE A 115 7.18 8.70 1.68
C ILE A 115 7.46 9.77 0.64
N GLY A 116 8.68 10.35 0.64
CA GLY A 116 9.09 11.36 -0.33
C GLY A 116 8.34 12.68 -0.21
N ASP A 117 8.61 13.63 -1.10
CA ASP A 117 7.85 14.86 -1.28
C ASP A 117 7.97 15.36 -2.73
N ASP A 118 7.25 16.43 -3.08
CA ASP A 118 7.24 17.04 -4.42
C ASP A 118 8.64 17.43 -4.95
N ASN A 119 9.64 17.56 -4.07
CA ASN A 119 10.99 17.98 -4.41
C ASN A 119 12.00 16.82 -4.46
N SER A 120 11.62 15.64 -3.97
CA SER A 120 12.52 14.49 -3.83
C SER A 120 11.83 13.15 -4.09
N ASN A 121 11.37 12.94 -5.33
CA ASN A 121 10.73 11.70 -5.80
C ASN A 121 11.68 10.50 -5.94
N ASN A 122 12.71 10.42 -5.09
CA ASN A 122 13.77 9.44 -5.30
C ASN A 122 13.74 8.27 -4.33
N SER A 123 12.76 8.22 -3.43
CA SER A 123 12.62 7.06 -2.52
C SER A 123 12.22 5.82 -3.31
N VAL A 124 13.03 4.77 -3.20
CA VAL A 124 12.75 3.47 -3.84
C VAL A 124 12.48 2.44 -2.77
N ILE A 125 11.31 1.84 -2.81
CA ILE A 125 10.92 0.74 -1.93
C ILE A 125 10.69 -0.51 -2.78
N LYS A 126 11.34 -1.61 -2.41
CA LYS A 126 11.31 -2.78 -3.27
C LYS A 126 11.49 -4.11 -2.55
N ASP A 127 11.13 -5.17 -3.30
CA ASP A 127 11.40 -6.57 -2.96
C ASP A 127 10.85 -6.97 -1.57
N LEU A 128 9.58 -6.63 -1.27
CA LEU A 128 8.96 -6.80 0.04
C LEU A 128 7.61 -7.52 -0.04
N THR A 129 7.40 -8.46 0.87
CA THR A 129 6.08 -9.02 1.15
C THR A 129 5.54 -8.45 2.47
N VAL A 130 4.27 -8.07 2.49
CA VAL A 130 3.54 -7.68 3.69
C VAL A 130 2.31 -8.56 3.82
N ASP A 131 2.16 -9.27 4.93
CA ASP A 131 1.02 -10.14 5.21
C ASP A 131 0.32 -9.71 6.50
N TYR A 132 -0.81 -9.06 6.36
CA TYR A 132 -1.59 -8.56 7.49
C TYR A 132 -2.20 -9.70 8.34
N LYS A 133 -2.36 -10.90 7.77
CA LYS A 133 -3.01 -12.04 8.42
C LYS A 133 -4.39 -11.70 8.98
N GLY A 134 -5.17 -10.90 8.27
CA GLY A 134 -6.51 -10.47 8.65
C GLY A 134 -6.56 -9.20 9.49
N GLY A 135 -5.43 -8.64 9.91
CA GLY A 135 -5.38 -7.32 10.50
C GLY A 135 -5.74 -6.23 9.48
N GLY A 136 -6.25 -5.12 9.96
CA GLY A 136 -6.71 -4.01 9.13
C GLY A 136 -6.04 -2.69 9.46
N ILE A 137 -6.62 -1.64 8.91
CA ILE A 137 -6.24 -0.26 9.19
C ILE A 137 -7.47 0.50 9.65
N LYS A 138 -7.37 1.13 10.82
CA LYS A 138 -8.38 2.03 11.34
C LYS A 138 -7.72 3.35 11.68
N SER A 139 -8.12 4.42 10.99
CA SER A 139 -7.44 5.71 11.07
C SER A 139 -8.39 6.87 11.33
N ASN A 140 -7.94 7.81 12.17
CA ASN A 140 -8.54 9.15 12.30
C ASN A 140 -7.83 10.19 11.43
N GLY A 141 -6.74 9.81 10.75
CA GLY A 141 -5.96 10.67 9.89
C GLY A 141 -6.60 10.90 8.53
N TYR A 142 -6.00 11.74 7.72
CA TYR A 142 -6.49 12.07 6.39
C TYR A 142 -6.36 10.89 5.42
N ASN A 143 -5.21 10.22 5.43
CA ASN A 143 -4.86 9.21 4.44
C ASN A 143 -4.69 7.83 5.08
N ALA A 144 -5.27 6.81 4.46
CA ALA A 144 -5.10 5.42 4.85
C ALA A 144 -4.83 4.52 3.64
N GLY A 145 -3.76 3.74 3.68
CA GLY A 145 -3.44 2.80 2.62
C GLY A 145 -2.75 1.54 3.15
N GLY A 146 -3.03 0.42 2.52
CA GLY A 146 -2.47 -0.86 2.92
C GLY A 146 -0.94 -0.89 2.96
N PHE A 147 -0.28 -0.06 2.18
CA PHE A 147 1.17 0.12 2.21
C PHE A 147 1.58 1.48 2.76
N THR A 148 0.98 2.54 2.26
CA THR A 148 1.34 3.91 2.67
C THR A 148 0.13 4.84 2.71
N GLY A 149 0.14 5.77 3.65
CA GLY A 149 -0.88 6.83 3.69
C GLY A 149 -0.71 7.82 2.54
N ASN A 150 0.49 8.37 2.35
CA ASN A 150 0.84 9.30 1.29
C ASN A 150 2.20 8.97 0.68
N THR A 151 2.39 9.22 -0.62
CA THR A 151 3.63 8.87 -1.28
C THR A 151 4.00 9.74 -2.47
N TYR A 152 5.33 9.86 -2.63
CA TYR A 152 6.07 10.37 -3.79
C TYR A 152 7.30 9.46 -3.97
N GLY A 153 7.14 8.32 -4.68
CA GLY A 153 8.23 7.35 -4.75
C GLY A 153 8.10 6.29 -5.83
N THR A 154 9.04 5.38 -5.84
CA THR A 154 9.06 4.22 -6.74
C THR A 154 8.91 2.93 -5.94
N PHE A 155 7.91 2.13 -6.31
CA PHE A 155 7.57 0.85 -5.68
C PHE A 155 7.77 -0.28 -6.67
N THR A 156 8.55 -1.29 -6.29
CA THR A 156 8.85 -2.40 -7.19
C THR A 156 8.84 -3.74 -6.46
N ASN A 157 8.17 -4.75 -7.03
CA ASN A 157 8.10 -6.11 -6.47
C ASN A 157 7.55 -6.12 -5.03
N ILE A 158 6.38 -5.55 -4.82
CA ILE A 158 5.73 -5.52 -3.50
C ILE A 158 4.47 -6.37 -3.55
N SER A 159 4.29 -7.22 -2.55
CA SER A 159 3.08 -8.02 -2.36
C SER A 159 2.43 -7.69 -1.02
N LEU A 160 1.16 -7.28 -1.06
CA LEU A 160 0.30 -7.11 0.12
C LEU A 160 -0.69 -8.25 0.18
N ASN A 161 -0.81 -8.91 1.33
CA ASN A 161 -1.67 -10.07 1.51
C ASN A 161 -2.57 -9.92 2.73
N ASN A 162 -3.81 -10.45 2.60
CA ASN A 162 -4.73 -10.67 3.71
C ASN A 162 -4.98 -9.42 4.56
N ILE A 163 -5.19 -8.28 3.89
CA ILE A 163 -5.56 -7.04 4.56
C ILE A 163 -7.05 -7.15 4.92
N GLY A 164 -7.37 -6.91 6.20
CA GLY A 164 -8.73 -6.75 6.67
C GLY A 164 -9.36 -5.45 6.14
N ASN A 165 -10.25 -4.84 6.94
CA ASN A 165 -10.83 -3.57 6.55
C ASN A 165 -9.82 -2.42 6.60
N ILE A 166 -9.98 -1.46 5.69
CA ILE A 166 -9.26 -0.20 5.69
C ILE A 166 -10.28 0.92 5.92
N ASP A 167 -10.33 1.41 7.14
CA ASP A 167 -11.23 2.49 7.56
C ASP A 167 -10.41 3.74 7.84
N GLY A 168 -10.74 4.84 7.17
CA GLY A 168 -9.92 6.05 7.26
C GLY A 168 -10.71 7.34 7.09
N GLY A 169 -10.00 8.43 6.87
CA GLY A 169 -10.53 9.77 6.67
C GLY A 169 -10.89 10.05 5.21
N ASP A 170 -10.10 10.95 4.59
CA ASP A 170 -10.45 11.53 3.30
C ASP A 170 -10.02 10.66 2.10
N TYR A 171 -8.81 10.07 2.16
CA TYR A 171 -8.25 9.29 1.05
C TYR A 171 -7.87 7.88 1.49
N ILE A 172 -8.49 6.89 0.86
CA ILE A 172 -8.37 5.48 1.25
C ILE A 172 -8.04 4.62 0.04
N GLY A 173 -7.00 3.81 0.15
CA GLY A 173 -6.63 2.90 -0.94
C GLY A 173 -6.09 1.56 -0.45
N GLY A 174 -6.30 0.53 -1.27
CA GLY A 174 -5.76 -0.80 -0.98
C GLY A 174 -4.23 -0.80 -0.87
N PHE A 175 -3.54 0.06 -1.63
CA PHE A 175 -2.09 0.28 -1.53
C PHE A 175 -1.77 1.63 -0.89
N ALA A 176 -2.29 2.74 -1.43
CA ALA A 176 -1.99 4.08 -0.97
C ALA A 176 -3.25 4.94 -0.81
N GLY A 177 -3.32 5.74 0.26
CA GLY A 177 -4.37 6.72 0.45
C GLY A 177 -4.27 7.84 -0.58
N GLU A 178 -3.14 8.52 -0.63
CA GLU A 178 -2.82 9.61 -1.57
C GLU A 178 -1.51 9.34 -2.29
N VAL A 179 -1.45 9.68 -3.58
CA VAL A 179 -0.28 9.53 -4.45
C VAL A 179 0.01 10.85 -5.15
N GLY A 180 1.25 11.28 -5.10
CA GLY A 180 1.75 12.49 -5.74
C GLY A 180 2.14 12.32 -7.20
N ASP A 181 2.85 13.32 -7.71
CA ASP A 181 3.34 13.34 -9.08
C ASP A 181 4.53 12.38 -9.28
N ASP A 182 4.66 11.82 -10.50
CA ASP A 182 5.79 11.00 -10.97
C ASP A 182 6.06 9.69 -10.21
N ASP A 183 5.11 9.22 -9.41
CA ASP A 183 5.22 7.93 -8.74
C ASP A 183 5.25 6.76 -9.72
N LYS A 184 5.91 5.67 -9.32
CA LYS A 184 6.01 4.45 -10.12
C LYS A 184 5.64 3.22 -9.32
N PHE A 185 4.68 2.48 -9.83
CA PHE A 185 4.23 1.21 -9.26
C PHE A 185 4.50 0.09 -10.26
N ILE A 186 5.43 -0.80 -9.94
CA ILE A 186 5.91 -1.85 -10.85
C ILE A 186 5.88 -3.21 -10.15
N ASN A 187 5.18 -4.18 -10.73
CA ASN A 187 5.04 -5.54 -10.17
C ASN A 187 4.47 -5.51 -8.73
N ILE A 188 3.28 -4.96 -8.58
CA ILE A 188 2.58 -4.87 -7.30
C ILE A 188 1.41 -5.86 -7.27
N SER A 189 1.26 -6.60 -6.18
CA SER A 189 0.11 -7.45 -5.96
C SER A 189 -0.59 -7.16 -4.64
N LEU A 190 -1.91 -7.04 -4.69
CA LEU A 190 -2.80 -6.94 -3.55
C LEU A 190 -3.71 -8.15 -3.54
N ASN A 191 -3.60 -9.00 -2.54
CA ASN A 191 -4.32 -10.26 -2.46
C ASN A 191 -5.17 -10.35 -1.18
N ASN A 192 -6.44 -10.64 -1.32
CA ASN A 192 -7.42 -10.70 -0.22
C ASN A 192 -7.55 -9.37 0.52
N ILE A 193 -8.13 -8.39 -0.14
CA ILE A 193 -8.42 -7.08 0.45
C ILE A 193 -9.86 -7.07 0.95
N GLY A 194 -10.07 -6.64 2.19
CA GLY A 194 -11.37 -6.40 2.81
C GLY A 194 -12.03 -5.09 2.37
N ASN A 195 -13.01 -4.64 3.15
CA ASN A 195 -13.73 -3.41 2.87
C ASN A 195 -12.85 -2.17 2.98
N MET A 196 -13.15 -1.18 2.18
CA MET A 196 -12.55 0.15 2.27
C MET A 196 -13.64 1.18 2.50
N SER A 197 -13.56 1.89 3.63
CA SER A 197 -14.57 2.87 4.00
C SER A 197 -13.96 4.12 4.60
N GLY A 198 -14.57 5.26 4.28
CA GLY A 198 -14.18 6.53 4.85
C GLY A 198 -15.23 7.12 5.76
N ASN A 199 -14.81 8.07 6.60
CA ASN A 199 -15.67 8.75 7.55
C ASN A 199 -15.54 10.28 7.45
N SER A 200 -15.11 10.80 6.31
CA SER A 200 -14.95 12.24 6.08
C SER A 200 -16.31 12.90 5.88
N LYS A 201 -16.55 13.99 6.60
CA LYS A 201 -17.78 14.80 6.44
C LYS A 201 -17.86 15.52 5.09
N LEU A 202 -16.73 15.78 4.46
CA LEU A 202 -16.66 16.50 3.18
C LEU A 202 -16.69 15.55 1.98
N GLY A 203 -16.52 14.27 2.19
CA GLY A 203 -16.46 13.23 1.17
C GLY A 203 -15.16 12.46 1.21
N THR A 204 -15.27 11.17 0.98
CA THR A 204 -14.14 10.24 0.95
C THR A 204 -13.83 9.83 -0.47
N TYR A 205 -12.56 9.75 -0.79
CA TYR A 205 -12.06 9.15 -2.04
C TYR A 205 -11.51 7.77 -1.71
N ALA A 206 -12.24 6.72 -2.12
CA ALA A 206 -11.89 5.34 -1.81
C ALA A 206 -11.60 4.53 -3.07
N GLY A 207 -10.41 3.98 -3.21
CA GLY A 207 -9.97 3.23 -4.38
C GLY A 207 -9.38 1.86 -4.05
N GLY A 208 -9.70 0.86 -4.86
CA GLY A 208 -9.17 -0.50 -4.69
C GLY A 208 -7.64 -0.57 -4.68
N PHE A 209 -6.97 0.39 -5.31
CA PHE A 209 -5.52 0.54 -5.28
C PHE A 209 -5.10 1.88 -4.64
N ILE A 210 -5.59 3.01 -5.16
CA ILE A 210 -5.28 4.36 -4.69
C ILE A 210 -6.56 5.13 -4.42
N GLY A 211 -6.63 5.77 -3.23
CA GLY A 211 -7.73 6.64 -2.86
C GLY A 211 -7.76 7.92 -3.70
N TYR A 212 -6.68 8.66 -3.72
CA TYR A 212 -6.58 9.92 -4.45
C TYR A 212 -5.25 10.02 -5.20
N LEU A 213 -5.33 10.24 -6.50
CA LEU A 213 -4.18 10.46 -7.35
C LEU A 213 -4.04 11.96 -7.65
N ARG A 214 -3.12 12.59 -6.96
CA ARG A 214 -2.86 14.03 -7.03
C ARG A 214 -1.84 14.32 -8.13
N ASN A 215 -2.27 14.27 -9.38
CA ASN A 215 -1.39 14.66 -10.48
C ASN A 215 -1.65 16.10 -10.89
N ILE A 216 -0.71 16.97 -10.57
CA ILE A 216 -0.76 18.40 -10.95
C ILE A 216 0.06 18.63 -12.22
N SER A 217 1.23 18.00 -12.35
CA SER A 217 2.17 18.26 -13.45
C SER A 217 2.94 17.04 -13.94
N GLY A 218 2.91 15.92 -13.23
CA GLY A 218 3.68 14.72 -13.51
C GLY A 218 2.87 13.54 -14.04
N TYR A 219 3.55 12.39 -14.25
CA TYR A 219 2.95 11.15 -14.76
C TYR A 219 3.17 10.01 -13.78
N THR A 220 2.12 9.50 -13.19
CA THR A 220 2.22 8.25 -12.42
C THR A 220 2.21 7.05 -13.37
N THR A 221 3.13 6.12 -13.16
CA THR A 221 3.28 4.90 -13.97
C THR A 221 2.79 3.70 -13.19
N PHE A 222 1.94 2.88 -13.83
CA PHE A 222 1.44 1.62 -13.30
C PHE A 222 1.81 0.50 -14.26
N SER A 223 2.57 -0.50 -13.80
CA SER A 223 2.95 -1.63 -14.64
C SER A 223 2.90 -2.94 -13.86
N ASN A 224 2.20 -3.93 -14.41
CA ASN A 224 2.01 -5.24 -13.78
C ASN A 224 1.37 -5.13 -12.38
N ILE A 225 0.18 -4.59 -12.30
CA ILE A 225 -0.57 -4.45 -11.04
C ILE A 225 -1.66 -5.52 -10.98
N TYR A 226 -1.72 -6.25 -9.88
CA TYR A 226 -2.66 -7.34 -9.66
C TYR A 226 -3.42 -7.10 -8.37
N ILE A 227 -4.75 -7.05 -8.44
CA ILE A 227 -5.62 -6.78 -7.28
C ILE A 227 -6.66 -7.89 -7.18
N PHE A 228 -6.77 -8.52 -6.03
CA PHE A 228 -7.80 -9.49 -5.70
C PHE A 228 -8.66 -8.98 -4.55
N LEU A 229 -9.88 -8.57 -4.87
CA LEU A 229 -10.89 -8.16 -3.90
C LEU A 229 -11.67 -9.38 -3.43
N ASN A 230 -11.89 -9.51 -2.13
CA ASN A 230 -12.67 -10.60 -1.55
C ASN A 230 -14.14 -10.53 -2.01
N LYS A 231 -14.82 -11.66 -1.92
CA LYS A 231 -16.28 -11.68 -2.09
C LYS A 231 -16.95 -10.79 -1.04
N ASN A 232 -17.90 -9.98 -1.49
CA ASN A 232 -18.60 -8.97 -0.69
C ASN A 232 -17.70 -7.82 -0.20
N THR A 233 -16.52 -7.63 -0.77
CA THR A 233 -15.75 -6.40 -0.51
C THR A 233 -16.57 -5.20 -0.94
N GLU A 234 -16.65 -4.22 -0.07
CA GLU A 234 -17.31 -2.94 -0.30
C GLU A 234 -16.26 -1.83 -0.33
N ILE A 235 -16.38 -0.92 -1.29
CA ILE A 235 -15.61 0.32 -1.35
C ILE A 235 -16.61 1.44 -1.20
N ILE A 236 -16.58 2.14 -0.07
CA ILE A 236 -17.62 3.08 0.33
C ILE A 236 -17.01 4.45 0.53
N SER A 237 -17.67 5.45 -0.03
CA SER A 237 -17.40 6.85 0.22
C SER A 237 -18.53 7.45 1.03
N ASP A 238 -18.20 8.10 2.14
CA ASP A 238 -19.11 8.93 2.91
C ASP A 238 -19.01 10.41 2.52
N GLY A 239 -20.09 11.16 2.72
CA GLY A 239 -20.12 12.60 2.46
C GLY A 239 -20.64 13.00 1.08
N SER A 240 -20.78 14.33 0.86
CA SER A 240 -21.47 14.87 -0.31
C SER A 240 -20.61 14.87 -1.59
N ASP A 241 -19.29 14.87 -1.45
CA ASP A 241 -18.34 15.09 -2.54
C ASP A 241 -17.37 13.90 -2.73
N GLY A 242 -17.67 12.75 -2.11
CA GLY A 242 -16.84 11.56 -2.19
C GLY A 242 -16.90 10.85 -3.54
N SER A 243 -15.93 10.01 -3.80
CA SER A 243 -15.82 9.22 -5.02
C SER A 243 -15.25 7.83 -4.74
N VAL A 244 -15.68 6.83 -5.48
CA VAL A 244 -15.17 5.46 -5.37
C VAL A 244 -14.68 4.93 -6.70
N GLY A 245 -13.67 4.06 -6.67
CA GLY A 245 -13.14 3.41 -7.87
C GLY A 245 -12.56 2.04 -7.58
N LEU A 246 -12.66 1.11 -8.53
CA LEU A 246 -12.04 -0.21 -8.39
C LEU A 246 -10.51 -0.17 -8.40
N PHE A 247 -9.94 0.81 -9.07
CA PHE A 247 -8.50 0.99 -9.16
C PHE A 247 -8.07 2.28 -8.48
N VAL A 248 -8.41 3.41 -9.06
CA VAL A 248 -8.08 4.75 -8.57
C VAL A 248 -9.36 5.58 -8.58
N THR A 249 -9.58 6.42 -7.58
CA THR A 249 -10.57 7.49 -7.67
C THR A 249 -9.92 8.74 -8.27
N LEU A 250 -10.54 9.81 -8.27
CA LEU A 250 -10.22 11.06 -8.90
C LEU A 250 -8.75 11.21 -9.37
N ASN A 251 -8.63 11.57 -10.63
CA ASN A 251 -7.40 12.05 -11.22
C ASN A 251 -7.64 13.38 -11.91
N ALA A 252 -6.92 14.39 -11.50
CA ALA A 252 -6.99 15.70 -12.10
C ALA A 252 -6.30 15.76 -13.48
N ASN A 253 -5.47 14.79 -13.84
CA ASN A 253 -4.67 14.81 -15.05
C ASN A 253 -4.72 13.48 -15.81
N LYS A 254 -5.16 13.52 -17.07
CA LYS A 254 -5.33 12.36 -17.97
C LYS A 254 -4.02 11.70 -18.44
N LEU A 255 -2.90 12.02 -17.82
CA LEU A 255 -1.57 11.67 -18.32
C LEU A 255 -0.99 10.37 -17.75
N ASN A 256 -1.73 9.65 -16.91
CA ASN A 256 -1.27 8.40 -16.31
C ASN A 256 -1.19 7.27 -17.34
N LYS A 257 -0.22 6.40 -17.16
CA LYS A 257 0.08 5.31 -18.09
C LYS A 257 -0.12 3.96 -17.41
N PRO A 258 -1.34 3.40 -17.43
CA PRO A 258 -1.54 2.03 -16.99
C PRO A 258 -0.98 1.06 -18.02
N ASP A 259 -0.33 0.00 -17.55
CA ASP A 259 0.14 -1.10 -18.36
C ASP A 259 0.01 -2.41 -17.60
N ASN A 260 -0.76 -3.35 -18.18
CA ASN A 260 -0.97 -4.69 -17.63
C ASN A 260 -1.55 -4.67 -16.19
N ILE A 261 -2.72 -4.08 -16.02
CA ILE A 261 -3.45 -4.03 -14.75
C ILE A 261 -4.51 -5.13 -14.73
N HIS A 262 -4.60 -5.89 -13.66
CA HIS A 262 -5.59 -6.96 -13.48
C HIS A 262 -6.33 -6.81 -12.16
N ILE A 263 -7.64 -6.71 -12.21
CA ILE A 263 -8.51 -6.58 -11.03
C ILE A 263 -9.48 -7.76 -11.01
N TYR A 264 -9.42 -8.56 -9.96
CA TYR A 264 -10.30 -9.70 -9.71
C TYR A 264 -11.36 -9.30 -8.72
N LYS A 265 -12.63 -9.44 -9.08
CA LYS A 265 -13.78 -9.11 -8.24
C LYS A 265 -14.84 -10.23 -8.31
N TYR A 266 -15.65 -10.35 -7.26
CA TYR A 266 -16.81 -11.24 -7.33
C TYR A 266 -17.82 -10.73 -8.37
N ASN A 267 -18.50 -11.67 -9.08
CA ASN A 267 -19.25 -11.31 -10.29
C ASN A 267 -20.39 -10.33 -10.04
N THR A 268 -21.06 -10.40 -8.88
CA THR A 268 -22.15 -9.51 -8.50
C THR A 268 -21.71 -8.28 -7.72
N ASP A 269 -20.44 -8.23 -7.29
CA ASP A 269 -19.91 -7.05 -6.63
C ASP A 269 -19.62 -5.98 -7.69
N PHE A 270 -19.79 -4.74 -7.34
CA PHE A 270 -19.49 -3.60 -8.21
C PHE A 270 -20.35 -3.53 -9.50
N THR A 271 -21.53 -4.16 -9.52
CA THR A 271 -22.49 -4.06 -10.62
C THR A 271 -23.69 -3.19 -10.29
N ASP A 272 -23.96 -2.94 -9.01
CA ASP A 272 -25.10 -2.16 -8.54
C ASP A 272 -24.62 -0.84 -7.94
N SER A 273 -25.14 0.27 -8.49
CA SER A 273 -24.84 1.62 -8.02
C SER A 273 -25.15 1.85 -6.53
N ASN A 274 -26.02 1.04 -5.94
CA ASN A 274 -26.41 1.17 -4.54
C ASN A 274 -25.35 0.67 -3.54
N LYS A 275 -24.34 -0.07 -3.99
CA LYS A 275 -23.23 -0.53 -3.13
C LYS A 275 -22.01 0.40 -3.14
N TYR A 276 -21.98 1.36 -4.07
CA TYR A 276 -20.77 2.14 -4.38
C TYR A 276 -21.02 3.62 -4.52
N VAL A 277 -22.22 4.06 -4.27
CA VAL A 277 -22.55 5.46 -4.45
C VAL A 277 -23.18 5.95 -3.18
N ASP A 278 -22.50 6.83 -2.51
CA ASP A 278 -23.22 7.95 -2.00
C ASP A 278 -22.69 9.21 -2.71
N ASN A 279 -23.58 9.83 -3.48
CA ASN A 279 -23.52 11.20 -4.01
C ASN A 279 -22.40 11.60 -4.97
N GLY A 280 -21.61 10.70 -5.52
CA GLY A 280 -20.53 11.13 -6.39
C GLY A 280 -20.34 10.27 -7.62
N PHE A 281 -19.29 10.50 -8.32
CA PHE A 281 -18.92 9.79 -9.52
C PHE A 281 -18.41 8.39 -9.19
N TRP A 282 -19.18 7.38 -9.56
CA TRP A 282 -18.65 6.05 -9.67
C TRP A 282 -17.93 5.90 -11.00
N ASN A 283 -16.64 5.66 -10.97
CA ASN A 283 -15.88 5.37 -12.17
C ASN A 283 -14.97 4.17 -11.92
N LEU A 284 -15.19 3.09 -12.69
CA LEU A 284 -14.36 1.87 -12.63
C LEU A 284 -12.88 2.20 -12.73
N VAL A 285 -12.57 3.23 -13.48
CA VAL A 285 -11.21 3.67 -13.80
C VAL A 285 -11.19 5.17 -14.08
N SER A 286 -11.53 5.99 -13.07
CA SER A 286 -11.48 7.43 -13.27
C SER A 286 -10.05 7.88 -13.55
N GLY A 287 -9.91 8.86 -14.43
CA GLY A 287 -8.66 9.52 -14.73
C GLY A 287 -7.80 8.90 -15.81
N PHE A 288 -8.25 7.83 -16.47
CA PHE A 288 -7.59 7.32 -17.66
C PHE A 288 -8.40 7.71 -18.91
N ASP A 289 -7.74 8.14 -19.99
CA ASP A 289 -8.37 8.35 -21.28
C ASP A 289 -9.01 7.06 -21.80
N ASP A 290 -10.15 7.16 -22.49
CA ASP A 290 -10.79 6.02 -23.16
C ASP A 290 -9.82 5.25 -24.08
N ALA A 291 -8.91 5.97 -24.73
CA ALA A 291 -7.84 5.39 -25.55
C ALA A 291 -6.74 4.68 -24.75
N GLY A 292 -6.59 4.95 -23.44
CA GLY A 292 -5.62 4.30 -22.56
C GLY A 292 -6.14 3.03 -21.90
N GLN A 293 -7.43 2.73 -22.05
CA GLN A 293 -8.08 1.62 -21.36
C GLN A 293 -8.13 0.32 -22.19
N ASP A 294 -8.07 0.40 -23.50
CA ASP A 294 -8.17 -0.77 -24.38
C ASP A 294 -7.03 -1.78 -24.13
N GLY A 295 -7.38 -2.83 -23.40
CA GLY A 295 -6.50 -3.96 -23.12
C GLY A 295 -5.43 -3.75 -22.04
N LYS A 296 -5.38 -2.58 -21.39
CA LYS A 296 -4.38 -2.29 -20.35
C LYS A 296 -4.90 -2.48 -18.93
N ILE A 297 -6.21 -2.32 -18.72
CA ILE A 297 -6.87 -2.61 -17.46
C ILE A 297 -7.88 -3.73 -17.70
N ASN A 298 -7.64 -4.87 -17.06
CA ASN A 298 -8.42 -6.09 -17.24
C ASN A 298 -9.20 -6.39 -15.94
N ILE A 299 -10.53 -6.39 -16.03
CA ILE A 299 -11.40 -6.73 -14.91
C ILE A 299 -11.84 -8.18 -15.07
N HIS A 300 -11.55 -9.02 -14.07
CA HIS A 300 -11.89 -10.42 -14.00
C HIS A 300 -13.00 -10.65 -12.98
N SER A 301 -14.16 -11.11 -13.43
CA SER A 301 -15.24 -11.50 -12.54
C SER A 301 -15.12 -12.97 -12.17
N TYR A 302 -15.20 -13.30 -10.88
CA TYR A 302 -15.18 -14.69 -10.40
C TYR A 302 -16.49 -15.07 -9.71
N ILE A 303 -16.79 -16.36 -9.65
CA ILE A 303 -17.96 -16.93 -8.97
C ILE A 303 -17.54 -17.64 -7.69
N GLU A 304 -16.44 -18.39 -7.75
CA GLU A 304 -15.87 -19.10 -6.60
C GLU A 304 -14.55 -18.45 -6.16
N GLN A 305 -14.54 -17.90 -4.96
CA GLN A 305 -13.40 -17.15 -4.44
C GLN A 305 -12.14 -18.04 -4.28
N ALA A 306 -12.30 -19.28 -3.81
CA ALA A 306 -11.15 -20.17 -3.58
C ALA A 306 -10.39 -20.47 -4.88
N SER A 307 -11.11 -20.91 -5.91
CA SER A 307 -10.53 -21.23 -7.23
C SER A 307 -9.93 -19.99 -7.91
N ALA A 308 -10.61 -18.85 -7.80
CA ALA A 308 -10.15 -17.59 -8.36
C ALA A 308 -8.89 -17.09 -7.66
N ASN A 309 -8.82 -17.21 -6.33
CA ASN A 309 -7.65 -16.83 -5.55
C ASN A 309 -6.44 -17.73 -5.85
N GLU A 310 -6.65 -19.02 -6.07
CA GLU A 310 -5.59 -19.92 -6.51
C GLU A 310 -5.06 -19.54 -7.90
N ASN A 311 -5.93 -19.26 -8.84
CA ASN A 311 -5.56 -18.78 -10.17
C ASN A 311 -4.79 -17.45 -10.10
N PHE A 312 -5.26 -16.51 -9.31
CA PHE A 312 -4.57 -15.24 -9.06
C PHE A 312 -3.15 -15.45 -8.53
N LYS A 313 -3.00 -16.27 -7.49
CA LYS A 313 -1.68 -16.59 -6.93
C LYS A 313 -0.75 -17.23 -7.95
N ASN A 314 -1.25 -18.12 -8.79
CA ASN A 314 -0.46 -18.76 -9.83
C ASN A 314 0.02 -17.75 -10.88
N VAL A 315 -0.84 -16.84 -11.34
CA VAL A 315 -0.48 -15.76 -12.27
C VAL A 315 0.61 -14.84 -11.68
N VAL A 316 0.42 -14.42 -10.43
CA VAL A 316 1.41 -13.58 -9.74
C VAL A 316 2.72 -14.33 -9.52
N LEU A 317 2.67 -15.60 -9.11
CA LEU A 317 3.87 -16.42 -8.88
C LEU A 317 4.64 -16.68 -10.18
N ASP A 318 3.95 -16.92 -11.30
CA ASP A 318 4.60 -17.13 -12.59
C ASP A 318 5.33 -15.87 -13.05
N LYS A 319 4.72 -14.71 -12.89
CA LYS A 319 5.38 -13.42 -13.18
C LYS A 319 6.60 -13.17 -12.28
N LEU A 320 6.52 -13.50 -11.01
CA LEU A 320 7.66 -13.39 -10.09
C LEU A 320 8.78 -14.37 -10.41
N LYS A 321 8.44 -15.58 -10.91
CA LYS A 321 9.45 -16.55 -11.38
C LYS A 321 10.19 -16.04 -12.61
N ASP A 322 9.48 -15.46 -13.57
CA ASP A 322 10.10 -14.86 -14.77
C ASP A 322 11.07 -13.74 -14.39
N ILE A 323 10.69 -12.89 -13.43
CA ILE A 323 11.57 -11.83 -12.91
C ILE A 323 12.82 -12.41 -12.24
N LYS A 324 12.67 -13.45 -11.41
CA LYS A 324 13.81 -14.13 -10.77
C LYS A 324 14.73 -14.78 -11.78
N LYS A 325 14.18 -15.39 -12.84
CA LYS A 325 14.94 -16.00 -13.93
C LYS A 325 15.76 -14.95 -14.68
N ILE A 326 15.17 -13.84 -15.08
CA ILE A 326 15.86 -12.72 -15.73
C ILE A 326 16.98 -12.18 -14.83
N LYS A 327 16.72 -12.03 -13.53
CA LYS A 327 17.72 -11.55 -12.57
C LYS A 327 18.92 -12.52 -12.43
N MET A 328 18.68 -13.83 -12.44
CA MET A 328 19.72 -14.85 -12.43
C MET A 328 20.53 -14.87 -13.74
N GLU A 329 19.87 -14.72 -14.89
CA GLU A 329 20.55 -14.65 -16.19
C GLU A 329 21.44 -13.41 -16.29
N ILE A 330 20.98 -12.25 -15.83
CA ILE A 330 21.79 -11.01 -15.77
C ILE A 330 22.99 -11.19 -14.83
N LEU A 331 22.79 -11.79 -13.65
CA LEU A 331 23.90 -12.06 -12.73
C LEU A 331 24.94 -13.02 -13.28
N SER A 332 24.50 -14.06 -14.01
CA SER A 332 25.41 -14.99 -14.66
C SER A 332 26.20 -14.33 -15.80
N LEU A 333 25.57 -13.43 -16.57
CA LEU A 333 26.26 -12.66 -17.62
C LEU A 333 27.28 -11.69 -17.05
N LEU A 334 26.97 -11.05 -15.91
CA LEU A 334 27.90 -10.16 -15.22
C LEU A 334 29.10 -10.89 -14.61
N GLN A 335 28.93 -12.16 -14.20
CA GLN A 335 30.03 -13.01 -13.72
C GLN A 335 30.94 -13.52 -14.84
N ILE A 336 30.44 -13.62 -16.08
CA ILE A 336 31.22 -14.01 -17.25
C ILE A 336 32.07 -12.83 -17.79
N LEU A 337 31.68 -11.60 -17.49
CA LEU A 337 32.34 -10.37 -17.93
C LEU A 337 33.39 -9.85 -16.92
N GLN A 338 33.59 -10.51 -15.80
CA GLN A 338 34.65 -10.30 -14.82
C GLN A 338 35.75 -11.38 -15.00
#